data_974486de814f0d73a60022b23af738f8
#
_entry.id   974486de814f0d73a60022b23af738f8
#
_cell.length_a   1.000
_cell.length_b   1.000
_cell.length_c   1.000
_cell.angle_alpha   90.00
_cell.angle_beta   90.00
_cell.angle_gamma   90.00
#
_symmetry.space_group_name_H-M   'P 1'
#
loop_
_entity.id
_entity.type
_entity.pdbx_description
1 polymer ?
#
loop_
_entity_poly.entity_id
_entity_poly.type
_entity_poly.pdbx_seq_one_letter_code
_entity_poly.pdbx_strand_id
1 'polypeptide(L)'
;KGQYIDHLDFVLEGGSIESDGMGTLLTTSECLLSPQRNGRLNQVEIEEYLKSTFHLQKVLWLDHGYLAGDDTDSHIDTLARFCSTDTIAYVKCENKEDEHYEALLAMEEQLKTFRTLAGEPYHLLALPMADKIEEDGERLPATYANFLIMNDVILYPTYNQQENDKKAGEVLQQAFPNHQIIGIDCRALIKQHGSLHCVT
;
A
#
# COMPACT_ATOMS: atom_id res chain seq x y z
N LYS A 1 19.14 -4.72 28.35
CA LYS A 1 17.79 -4.78 28.93
C LYS A 1 16.91 -3.95 28.03
N GLY A 2 15.96 -4.60 27.33
CA GLY A 2 14.97 -3.91 26.50
C GLY A 2 14.06 -3.06 27.40
N GLN A 3 13.69 -1.88 26.94
CA GLN A 3 12.68 -1.06 27.58
C GLN A 3 11.32 -1.46 27.00
N TYR A 4 10.39 -1.86 27.84
CA TYR A 4 9.01 -2.10 27.43
C TYR A 4 8.28 -0.76 27.38
N ILE A 5 7.64 -0.45 26.26
CA ILE A 5 6.80 0.71 26.08
C ILE A 5 5.41 0.19 25.69
N ASP A 6 4.40 0.68 26.35
CA ASP A 6 3.00 0.32 26.13
C ASP A 6 2.30 1.44 25.33
N HIS A 7 1.66 1.08 24.23
CA HIS A 7 0.88 1.96 23.37
C HIS A 7 -0.54 1.40 23.15
N LEU A 8 -1.12 0.75 24.16
CA LEU A 8 -2.45 0.13 24.07
C LEU A 8 -3.60 1.12 23.80
N ASP A 9 -3.35 2.41 23.90
CA ASP A 9 -4.34 3.46 23.62
C ASP A 9 -4.47 3.82 22.14
N PHE A 10 -3.59 3.29 21.27
CA PHE A 10 -3.58 3.58 19.84
C PHE A 10 -3.49 2.31 19.02
N VAL A 11 -4.46 2.10 18.15
CA VAL A 11 -4.49 0.97 17.21
C VAL A 11 -3.76 1.34 15.93
N LEU A 12 -2.70 0.61 15.60
CA LEU A 12 -1.92 0.78 14.38
C LEU A 12 -1.49 -0.60 13.86
N GLU A 13 -1.91 -0.92 12.68
CA GLU A 13 -1.56 -2.15 11.98
C GLU A 13 -0.39 -1.86 11.02
N GLY A 14 0.53 -2.82 10.85
CA GLY A 14 1.71 -2.63 10.01
C GLY A 14 1.37 -2.24 8.56
N GLY A 15 0.37 -2.90 7.96
CA GLY A 15 -0.09 -2.62 6.61
C GLY A 15 -0.84 -1.29 6.43
N SER A 16 -1.27 -0.64 7.53
CA SER A 16 -1.99 0.64 7.48
C SER A 16 -1.08 1.85 7.24
N ILE A 17 0.22 1.68 7.33
CA ILE A 17 1.20 2.76 7.16
C ILE A 17 2.31 2.36 6.19
N GLU A 18 2.81 3.33 5.45
CA GLU A 18 3.95 3.19 4.56
C GLU A 18 4.91 4.35 4.79
N SER A 19 6.20 4.07 4.99
CA SER A 19 7.20 5.10 5.30
C SER A 19 8.30 5.15 4.24
N ASP A 20 8.71 6.37 3.87
CA ASP A 20 9.88 6.58 3.02
C ASP A 20 11.21 6.47 3.79
N GLY A 21 11.17 6.26 5.11
CA GLY A 21 12.33 6.21 6.00
C GLY A 21 13.04 7.55 6.20
N MET A 22 12.54 8.65 5.60
CA MET A 22 13.17 9.99 5.62
C MET A 22 12.22 11.07 6.16
N GLY A 23 11.13 10.65 6.80
CA GLY A 23 10.22 11.55 7.50
C GLY A 23 8.87 11.78 6.85
N THR A 24 8.54 11.04 5.77
CA THR A 24 7.20 11.01 5.20
C THR A 24 6.53 9.67 5.46
N LEU A 25 5.25 9.72 5.83
CA LEU A 25 4.39 8.55 5.97
C LEU A 25 3.19 8.70 5.05
N LEU A 26 2.77 7.62 4.42
CA LEU A 26 1.56 7.51 3.61
C LEU A 26 0.61 6.54 4.30
N THR A 27 -0.66 6.89 4.36
CA THR A 27 -1.73 6.09 4.97
C THR A 27 -3.06 6.35 4.26
N THR A 28 -4.08 5.59 4.59
CA THR A 28 -5.45 5.81 4.11
C THR A 28 -6.34 6.41 5.20
N SER A 29 -7.23 7.31 4.79
CA SER A 29 -8.23 7.89 5.69
C SER A 29 -9.23 6.83 6.16
N GLU A 30 -9.64 5.94 5.27
CA GLU A 30 -10.61 4.88 5.57
C GLU A 30 -10.13 4.00 6.73
N CYS A 31 -8.86 3.58 6.71
CA CYS A 31 -8.29 2.75 7.76
C CYS A 31 -8.11 3.52 9.08
N LEU A 32 -7.30 4.57 9.08
CA LEU A 32 -6.90 5.20 10.36
C LEU A 32 -8.01 6.03 11.01
N LEU A 33 -8.98 6.53 10.25
CA LEU A 33 -10.15 7.24 10.79
C LEU A 33 -11.33 6.31 11.10
N SER A 34 -11.17 4.99 10.88
CA SER A 34 -12.20 4.03 11.21
C SER A 34 -12.57 4.11 12.69
N PRO A 35 -13.87 4.23 13.03
CA PRO A 35 -14.35 4.27 14.41
C PRO A 35 -13.94 3.06 15.25
N GLN A 36 -13.68 1.93 14.60
CA GLN A 36 -13.28 0.67 15.24
C GLN A 36 -11.83 0.66 15.72
N ARG A 37 -10.99 1.59 15.22
CA ARG A 37 -9.58 1.73 15.60
C ARG A 37 -9.40 2.89 16.60
N ASN A 38 -9.29 4.09 16.06
CA ASN A 38 -8.97 5.28 16.85
C ASN A 38 -10.13 6.28 16.92
N GLY A 39 -11.38 5.83 16.92
CA GLY A 39 -12.60 6.64 16.80
C GLY A 39 -12.81 7.71 17.88
N ARG A 40 -11.91 7.82 18.86
CA ARG A 40 -11.88 8.92 19.84
C ARG A 40 -11.03 10.10 19.36
N LEU A 41 -10.21 9.89 18.32
CA LEU A 41 -9.27 10.88 17.79
C LEU A 41 -9.75 11.35 16.40
N ASN A 42 -9.54 12.63 16.13
CA ASN A 42 -9.70 13.16 14.79
C ASN A 42 -8.39 13.04 13.98
N GLN A 43 -8.45 13.35 12.70
CA GLN A 43 -7.30 13.25 11.79
C GLN A 43 -6.07 14.01 12.27
N VAL A 44 -6.25 15.21 12.81
CA VAL A 44 -5.15 16.05 13.30
C VAL A 44 -4.46 15.39 14.49
N GLU A 45 -5.24 14.86 15.43
CA GLU A 45 -4.73 14.18 16.63
C GLU A 45 -3.98 12.88 16.26
N ILE A 46 -4.50 12.13 15.30
CA ILE A 46 -3.82 10.93 14.76
C ILE A 46 -2.51 11.33 14.08
N GLU A 47 -2.53 12.38 13.24
CA GLU A 47 -1.34 12.86 12.56
C GLU A 47 -0.25 13.34 13.54
N GLU A 48 -0.63 14.08 14.58
CA GLU A 48 0.28 14.52 15.64
C GLU A 48 0.89 13.33 16.40
N TYR A 49 0.07 12.33 16.70
CA TYR A 49 0.54 11.09 17.34
C TYR A 49 1.56 10.36 16.46
N LEU A 50 1.26 10.16 15.17
CA LEU A 50 2.17 9.50 14.22
C LEU A 50 3.47 10.30 14.05
N LYS A 51 3.38 11.63 13.90
CA LYS A 51 4.55 12.51 13.77
C LYS A 51 5.46 12.43 15.01
N SER A 52 4.87 12.44 16.20
CA SER A 52 5.65 12.36 17.43
C SER A 52 6.28 10.99 17.65
N THR A 53 5.55 9.92 17.34
CA THR A 53 5.98 8.53 17.58
C THR A 53 7.07 8.09 16.61
N PHE A 54 6.91 8.43 15.31
CA PHE A 54 7.85 8.02 14.25
C PHE A 54 8.81 9.14 13.82
N HIS A 55 8.81 10.29 14.51
CA HIS A 55 9.63 11.47 14.17
C HIS A 55 9.43 11.96 12.74
N LEU A 56 8.16 12.00 12.28
CA LEU A 56 7.82 12.39 10.92
C LEU A 56 7.71 13.90 10.77
N GLN A 57 7.99 14.37 9.55
CA GLN A 57 7.76 15.74 9.12
C GLN A 57 6.42 15.89 8.40
N LYS A 58 5.96 14.82 7.71
CA LYS A 58 4.77 14.82 6.88
C LYS A 58 4.01 13.52 6.96
N VAL A 59 2.68 13.60 6.96
CA VAL A 59 1.79 12.47 6.71
C VAL A 59 0.95 12.79 5.47
N LEU A 60 0.91 11.87 4.53
CA LEU A 60 0.09 11.92 3.33
C LEU A 60 -1.13 11.02 3.54
N TRP A 61 -2.31 11.59 3.42
CA TRP A 61 -3.58 10.91 3.60
C TRP A 61 -4.20 10.61 2.25
N LEU A 62 -4.40 9.33 1.95
CA LEU A 62 -5.05 8.87 0.74
C LEU A 62 -6.53 8.60 1.06
N ASP A 63 -7.42 9.35 0.40
CA ASP A 63 -8.87 9.32 0.67
C ASP A 63 -9.63 8.41 -0.30
N HIS A 64 -8.94 7.90 -1.31
CA HIS A 64 -9.52 7.13 -2.39
C HIS A 64 -8.74 5.83 -2.64
N GLY A 65 -9.42 4.85 -3.21
CA GLY A 65 -8.89 3.54 -3.51
C GLY A 65 -9.37 2.49 -2.51
N TYR A 66 -9.69 1.33 -3.03
CA TYR A 66 -10.00 0.14 -2.25
C TYR A 66 -9.67 -1.10 -3.07
N LEU A 67 -9.65 -2.25 -2.44
CA LEU A 67 -9.47 -3.53 -3.07
C LEU A 67 -10.56 -4.50 -2.58
N ALA A 68 -11.39 -4.99 -3.50
CA ALA A 68 -12.43 -5.96 -3.15
C ALA A 68 -11.81 -7.23 -2.57
N GLY A 69 -12.40 -7.74 -1.49
CA GLY A 69 -11.85 -8.86 -0.73
C GLY A 69 -10.83 -8.47 0.35
N ASP A 70 -10.36 -7.23 0.37
CA ASP A 70 -9.60 -6.71 1.50
C ASP A 70 -10.54 -6.46 2.70
N ASP A 71 -10.20 -6.99 3.86
CA ASP A 71 -10.95 -6.90 5.11
C ASP A 71 -10.32 -5.95 6.14
N THR A 72 -9.38 -5.09 5.67
CA THR A 72 -8.55 -4.22 6.52
C THR A 72 -8.97 -2.75 6.50
N ASP A 73 -10.07 -2.38 5.86
CA ASP A 73 -10.47 -1.01 5.56
C ASP A 73 -9.41 -0.28 4.70
N SER A 74 -9.05 -0.87 3.57
CA SER A 74 -8.13 -0.26 2.58
C SER A 74 -6.73 0.04 3.14
N HIS A 75 -6.05 -0.97 3.68
CA HIS A 75 -4.64 -0.83 4.05
C HIS A 75 -3.80 -0.29 2.90
N ILE A 76 -2.91 0.66 3.20
CA ILE A 76 -2.11 1.35 2.18
C ILE A 76 -1.18 0.40 1.42
N ASP A 77 -0.70 -0.66 2.05
CA ASP A 77 0.21 -1.64 1.46
C ASP A 77 -0.42 -2.51 0.37
N THR A 78 -1.76 -2.45 0.23
CA THR A 78 -2.50 -3.07 -0.89
C THR A 78 -2.70 -2.14 -2.07
N LEU A 79 -2.51 -0.83 -1.91
CA LEU A 79 -2.86 0.22 -2.86
C LEU A 79 -1.65 0.96 -3.43
N ALA A 80 -0.76 1.47 -2.56
CA ALA A 80 0.37 2.30 -2.95
C ALA A 80 1.54 2.18 -1.96
N ARG A 81 2.78 2.15 -2.47
CA ARG A 81 4.00 1.94 -1.71
C ARG A 81 5.11 2.91 -2.11
N PHE A 82 5.88 3.39 -1.16
CA PHE A 82 7.11 4.09 -1.49
C PHE A 82 8.16 3.14 -2.07
N CYS A 83 8.78 3.54 -3.18
CA CYS A 83 9.96 2.89 -3.73
C CYS A 83 11.24 3.66 -3.38
N SER A 84 11.10 4.95 -3.11
CA SER A 84 12.14 5.87 -2.65
C SER A 84 11.47 7.10 -2.01
N THR A 85 12.27 8.11 -1.64
CA THR A 85 11.78 9.37 -1.07
C THR A 85 11.00 10.25 -2.06
N ASP A 86 11.03 9.91 -3.35
CA ASP A 86 10.40 10.68 -4.43
C ASP A 86 9.58 9.82 -5.40
N THR A 87 9.47 8.52 -5.17
CA THR A 87 8.82 7.58 -6.08
C THR A 87 7.79 6.73 -5.34
N ILE A 88 6.58 6.66 -5.89
CA ILE A 88 5.47 5.83 -5.39
C ILE A 88 5.04 4.86 -6.48
N ALA A 89 5.02 3.56 -6.18
CA ALA A 89 4.32 2.55 -6.97
C ALA A 89 2.88 2.42 -6.47
N TYR A 90 1.92 2.32 -7.38
CA TYR A 90 0.50 2.25 -7.05
C TYR A 90 -0.26 1.34 -8.01
N VAL A 91 -1.35 0.75 -7.57
CA VAL A 91 -2.20 -0.10 -8.41
C VAL A 91 -3.04 0.76 -9.35
N LYS A 92 -3.02 0.44 -10.64
CA LYS A 92 -3.82 1.09 -11.66
C LYS A 92 -4.77 0.11 -12.34
N CYS A 93 -6.05 0.42 -12.31
CA CYS A 93 -7.07 -0.28 -13.09
C CYS A 93 -7.26 0.40 -14.44
N GLU A 94 -7.05 -0.32 -15.54
CA GLU A 94 -7.27 0.18 -16.91
C GLU A 94 -8.64 -0.24 -17.47
N ASN A 95 -9.27 -1.26 -16.87
CA ASN A 95 -10.58 -1.75 -17.28
C ASN A 95 -11.70 -0.89 -16.69
N LYS A 96 -12.36 -0.10 -17.53
CA LYS A 96 -13.48 0.79 -17.12
C LYS A 96 -14.71 0.06 -16.62
N GLU A 97 -14.82 -1.24 -16.89
CA GLU A 97 -15.93 -2.08 -16.45
C GLU A 97 -15.64 -2.78 -15.11
N ASP A 98 -14.41 -2.68 -14.60
CA ASP A 98 -14.04 -3.22 -13.29
C ASP A 98 -14.57 -2.31 -12.17
N GLU A 99 -15.09 -2.91 -11.11
CA GLU A 99 -15.63 -2.22 -9.95
C GLU A 99 -14.65 -1.24 -9.28
N HIS A 100 -13.33 -1.48 -9.41
CA HIS A 100 -12.30 -0.62 -8.83
C HIS A 100 -11.94 0.60 -9.69
N TYR A 101 -12.39 0.64 -10.96
CA TYR A 101 -11.88 1.64 -11.91
C TYR A 101 -11.99 3.08 -11.40
N GLU A 102 -13.20 3.48 -10.98
CA GLU A 102 -13.44 4.86 -10.54
C GLU A 102 -12.67 5.20 -9.25
N ALA A 103 -12.61 4.27 -8.30
CA ALA A 103 -11.92 4.48 -7.04
C ALA A 103 -10.38 4.56 -7.23
N LEU A 104 -9.80 3.68 -8.05
CA LEU A 104 -8.38 3.68 -8.34
C LEU A 104 -7.97 4.85 -9.27
N LEU A 105 -8.87 5.32 -10.13
CA LEU A 105 -8.66 6.55 -10.90
C LEU A 105 -8.62 7.77 -9.96
N ALA A 106 -9.57 7.89 -9.04
CA ALA A 106 -9.57 8.96 -8.04
C ALA A 106 -8.31 8.93 -7.17
N MET A 107 -7.86 7.73 -6.78
CA MET A 107 -6.59 7.54 -6.07
C MET A 107 -5.40 8.05 -6.89
N GLU A 108 -5.31 7.71 -8.17
CA GLU A 108 -4.23 8.19 -9.05
C GLU A 108 -4.23 9.73 -9.14
N GLU A 109 -5.40 10.34 -9.30
CA GLU A 109 -5.51 11.81 -9.36
C GLU A 109 -5.10 12.45 -8.02
N GLN A 110 -5.43 11.85 -6.89
CA GLN A 110 -4.98 12.33 -5.59
C GLN A 110 -3.46 12.17 -5.42
N LEU A 111 -2.87 11.04 -5.79
CA LEU A 111 -1.42 10.81 -5.74
C LEU A 111 -0.65 11.88 -6.53
N LYS A 112 -1.16 12.35 -7.67
CA LYS A 112 -0.58 13.45 -8.48
C LYS A 112 -0.52 14.78 -7.72
N THR A 113 -1.37 14.97 -6.72
CA THR A 113 -1.37 16.18 -5.88
C THR A 113 -0.32 16.15 -4.79
N PHE A 114 0.17 14.98 -4.41
CA PHE A 114 1.14 14.84 -3.33
C PHE A 114 2.48 15.44 -3.69
N ARG A 115 3.19 15.92 -2.68
CA ARG A 115 4.49 16.56 -2.82
C ARG A 115 5.47 15.97 -1.82
N THR A 116 6.69 15.78 -2.25
CA THR A 116 7.83 15.37 -1.39
C THR A 116 8.11 16.42 -0.31
N LEU A 117 9.03 16.15 0.59
CA LEU A 117 9.50 17.15 1.56
C LEU A 117 10.18 18.34 0.88
N ALA A 118 10.75 18.15 -0.31
CA ALA A 118 11.33 19.24 -1.12
C ALA A 118 10.27 20.07 -1.89
N GLY A 119 9.00 19.67 -1.85
CA GLY A 119 7.91 20.34 -2.56
C GLY A 119 7.70 19.89 -4.01
N GLU A 120 8.48 18.91 -4.47
CA GLU A 120 8.38 18.34 -5.82
C GLU A 120 7.27 17.28 -5.91
N PRO A 121 6.65 17.08 -7.09
CA PRO A 121 5.72 15.98 -7.29
C PRO A 121 6.44 14.63 -7.18
N TYR A 122 5.72 13.60 -6.74
CA TYR A 122 6.24 12.23 -6.76
C TYR A 122 6.29 11.67 -8.18
N HIS A 123 7.31 10.87 -8.45
CA HIS A 123 7.32 9.94 -9.58
C HIS A 123 6.33 8.80 -9.30
N LEU A 124 5.33 8.65 -10.16
CA LEU A 124 4.30 7.64 -10.00
C LEU A 124 4.53 6.49 -10.98
N LEU A 125 4.65 5.26 -10.45
CA LEU A 125 4.85 4.04 -11.21
C LEU A 125 3.59 3.17 -11.11
N ALA A 126 2.89 3.00 -12.22
CA ALA A 126 1.65 2.25 -12.28
C ALA A 126 1.93 0.73 -12.33
N LEU A 127 1.58 0.02 -11.27
CA LEU A 127 1.49 -1.43 -11.24
C LEU A 127 0.18 -1.86 -11.91
N PRO A 128 0.16 -2.94 -12.70
CA PRO A 128 -1.09 -3.43 -13.25
C PRO A 128 -2.03 -3.90 -12.13
N MET A 129 -3.32 -3.77 -12.33
CA MET A 129 -4.28 -4.48 -11.50
C MET A 129 -4.27 -5.96 -11.88
N ALA A 130 -4.31 -6.85 -10.90
CA ALA A 130 -4.50 -8.27 -11.16
C ALA A 130 -5.89 -8.54 -11.74
N ASP A 131 -5.97 -9.46 -12.72
CA ASP A 131 -7.26 -9.95 -13.19
C ASP A 131 -8.03 -10.57 -12.03
N LYS A 132 -9.34 -10.48 -12.10
CA LYS A 132 -10.25 -10.96 -11.07
C LYS A 132 -9.97 -12.44 -10.71
N ILE A 133 -9.73 -12.70 -9.44
CA ILE A 133 -9.66 -14.03 -8.85
C ILE A 133 -10.80 -14.16 -7.88
N GLU A 134 -11.56 -15.23 -7.97
CA GLU A 134 -12.72 -15.48 -7.11
C GLU A 134 -12.63 -16.89 -6.47
N GLU A 135 -13.15 -16.99 -5.26
CA GLU A 135 -13.41 -18.24 -4.57
C GLU A 135 -14.78 -18.14 -3.88
N ASP A 136 -15.60 -19.16 -4.03
CA ASP A 136 -16.95 -19.25 -3.44
C ASP A 136 -17.88 -18.03 -3.79
N GLY A 137 -17.61 -17.35 -4.91
CA GLY A 137 -18.37 -16.20 -5.39
C GLY A 137 -17.90 -14.85 -4.84
N GLU A 138 -16.85 -14.84 -4.04
CA GLU A 138 -16.21 -13.62 -3.52
C GLU A 138 -14.91 -13.33 -4.25
N ARG A 139 -14.66 -12.06 -4.56
CA ARG A 139 -13.40 -11.61 -5.16
C ARG A 139 -12.30 -11.59 -4.11
N LEU A 140 -11.14 -12.14 -4.45
CA LEU A 140 -9.96 -12.18 -3.58
C LEU A 140 -9.05 -10.96 -3.82
N PRO A 141 -8.37 -10.45 -2.78
CA PRO A 141 -7.58 -9.21 -2.82
C PRO A 141 -6.20 -9.40 -3.47
N ALA A 142 -6.18 -9.69 -4.76
CA ALA A 142 -4.93 -9.83 -5.52
C ALA A 142 -4.37 -8.45 -5.90
N THR A 143 -3.17 -8.13 -5.42
CA THR A 143 -2.52 -6.83 -5.68
C THR A 143 -1.02 -6.95 -5.78
N TYR A 144 -0.41 -6.33 -6.80
CA TYR A 144 1.05 -6.27 -6.95
C TYR A 144 1.71 -5.20 -6.07
N ALA A 145 0.93 -4.33 -5.42
CA ALA A 145 1.48 -3.36 -4.46
C ALA A 145 1.96 -4.01 -3.15
N ASN A 146 1.52 -5.23 -2.87
CA ASN A 146 1.85 -5.93 -1.62
C ASN A 146 3.23 -6.64 -1.69
N PHE A 147 4.25 -5.92 -2.23
CA PHE A 147 5.63 -6.40 -2.34
C PHE A 147 6.42 -6.12 -1.06
N LEU A 148 7.47 -6.91 -0.82
CA LEU A 148 8.39 -6.79 0.30
C LEU A 148 9.75 -6.28 -0.19
N ILE A 149 10.22 -5.18 0.42
CA ILE A 149 11.54 -4.60 0.17
C ILE A 149 12.54 -5.21 1.15
N MET A 150 13.57 -5.84 0.61
CA MET A 150 14.72 -6.36 1.36
C MET A 150 16.00 -5.67 0.91
N ASN A 151 17.15 -5.97 1.55
CA ASN A 151 18.41 -5.26 1.27
C ASN A 151 18.82 -5.25 -0.22
N ASP A 152 18.77 -6.42 -0.87
CA ASP A 152 19.22 -6.59 -2.26
C ASP A 152 18.13 -7.23 -3.16
N VAL A 153 16.95 -7.46 -2.60
CA VAL A 153 15.88 -8.23 -3.26
C VAL A 153 14.54 -7.56 -3.03
N ILE A 154 13.72 -7.51 -4.06
CA ILE A 154 12.29 -7.21 -3.94
C ILE A 154 11.53 -8.50 -4.19
N LEU A 155 10.79 -8.96 -3.20
CA LEU A 155 9.84 -10.05 -3.36
C LEU A 155 8.48 -9.44 -3.72
N TYR A 156 7.85 -9.92 -4.79
CA TYR A 156 6.54 -9.42 -5.16
C TYR A 156 5.54 -10.57 -5.40
N PRO A 157 4.26 -10.35 -5.09
CA PRO A 157 3.25 -11.37 -5.30
C PRO A 157 3.02 -11.63 -6.78
N THR A 158 2.83 -12.89 -7.15
CA THR A 158 2.36 -13.33 -8.46
C THR A 158 1.10 -14.16 -8.32
N TYR A 159 0.28 -14.19 -9.37
CA TYR A 159 -1.05 -14.80 -9.32
C TYR A 159 -1.30 -15.78 -10.48
N ASN A 160 -0.22 -16.26 -11.14
CA ASN A 160 -0.27 -17.08 -12.34
C ASN A 160 -0.99 -16.38 -13.52
N GLN A 161 -0.79 -15.07 -13.61
CA GLN A 161 -1.30 -14.19 -14.67
C GLN A 161 -0.11 -13.67 -15.47
N GLN A 162 0.34 -14.46 -16.43
CA GLN A 162 1.64 -14.31 -17.10
C GLN A 162 1.97 -12.88 -17.55
N GLU A 163 1.01 -12.18 -18.17
CA GLU A 163 1.22 -10.81 -18.66
C GLU A 163 1.28 -9.80 -17.50
N ASN A 164 0.36 -9.89 -16.54
CA ASN A 164 0.32 -8.99 -15.38
C ASN A 164 1.49 -9.23 -14.43
N ASP A 165 1.82 -10.50 -14.14
CA ASP A 165 2.96 -10.87 -13.30
C ASP A 165 4.27 -10.31 -13.90
N LYS A 166 4.44 -10.46 -15.23
CA LYS A 166 5.60 -9.92 -15.95
C LYS A 166 5.64 -8.39 -15.91
N LYS A 167 4.53 -7.73 -16.23
CA LYS A 167 4.42 -6.25 -16.22
C LYS A 167 4.72 -5.68 -14.84
N ALA A 168 4.19 -6.30 -13.78
CA ALA A 168 4.48 -5.90 -12.40
C ALA A 168 5.97 -6.02 -12.08
N GLY A 169 6.62 -7.14 -12.44
CA GLY A 169 8.06 -7.33 -12.26
C GLY A 169 8.90 -6.30 -13.02
N GLU A 170 8.51 -5.93 -14.25
CA GLU A 170 9.18 -4.90 -15.04
C GLU A 170 9.08 -3.49 -14.40
N VAL A 171 7.90 -3.14 -13.86
CA VAL A 171 7.69 -1.88 -13.14
C VAL A 171 8.53 -1.85 -11.86
N LEU A 172 8.55 -2.94 -11.10
CA LEU A 172 9.39 -3.03 -9.89
C LEU A 172 10.89 -3.00 -10.22
N GLN A 173 11.33 -3.62 -11.33
CA GLN A 173 12.73 -3.52 -11.77
C GLN A 173 13.10 -2.07 -12.15
N GLN A 174 12.17 -1.31 -12.70
CA GLN A 174 12.36 0.12 -12.97
C GLN A 174 12.46 0.93 -11.66
N ALA A 175 11.61 0.61 -10.68
CA ALA A 175 11.63 1.26 -9.36
C ALA A 175 12.89 0.93 -8.56
N PHE A 176 13.39 -0.29 -8.69
CA PHE A 176 14.52 -0.84 -7.92
C PHE A 176 15.62 -1.40 -8.85
N PRO A 177 16.32 -0.55 -9.61
CA PRO A 177 17.23 -1.00 -10.67
C PRO A 177 18.41 -1.85 -10.18
N ASN A 178 18.79 -1.73 -8.92
CA ASN A 178 19.92 -2.45 -8.31
C ASN A 178 19.50 -3.68 -7.48
N HIS A 179 18.18 -4.00 -7.43
CA HIS A 179 17.68 -5.14 -6.66
C HIS A 179 17.34 -6.29 -7.61
N GLN A 180 17.43 -7.51 -7.10
CA GLN A 180 16.85 -8.67 -7.75
C GLN A 180 15.34 -8.68 -7.52
N ILE A 181 14.55 -8.79 -8.58
CA ILE A 181 13.09 -8.85 -8.50
C ILE A 181 12.66 -10.32 -8.59
N ILE A 182 12.00 -10.83 -7.55
CA ILE A 182 11.59 -12.24 -7.44
C ILE A 182 10.09 -12.33 -7.21
N GLY A 183 9.39 -13.00 -8.12
CA GLY A 183 7.95 -13.30 -7.98
C GLY A 183 7.70 -14.49 -7.05
N ILE A 184 6.73 -14.35 -6.18
CA ILE A 184 6.26 -15.38 -5.26
C ILE A 184 4.78 -15.66 -5.54
N ASP A 185 4.42 -16.91 -5.80
CA ASP A 185 3.02 -17.28 -6.01
C ASP A 185 2.20 -17.14 -4.71
N CYS A 186 1.34 -16.13 -4.70
CA CYS A 186 0.53 -15.74 -3.54
C CYS A 186 -0.94 -16.14 -3.65
N ARG A 187 -1.32 -17.00 -4.62
CA ARG A 187 -2.70 -17.46 -4.78
C ARG A 187 -3.25 -18.21 -3.55
N ALA A 188 -2.40 -18.83 -2.75
CA ALA A 188 -2.81 -19.43 -1.49
C ALA A 188 -3.00 -18.39 -0.38
N LEU A 189 -2.20 -17.32 -0.38
CA LEU A 189 -2.25 -16.26 0.65
C LEU A 189 -3.51 -15.42 0.53
N ILE A 190 -3.88 -15.00 -0.68
CA ILE A 190 -5.07 -14.14 -0.88
C ILE A 190 -6.39 -14.78 -0.43
N LYS A 191 -6.43 -16.11 -0.26
CA LYS A 191 -7.58 -16.81 0.34
C LYS A 191 -7.81 -16.47 1.82
N GLN A 192 -6.84 -15.86 2.47
CA GLN A 192 -6.92 -15.36 3.84
C GLN A 192 -7.04 -13.82 3.89
N HIS A 193 -7.53 -13.21 2.78
CA HIS A 193 -7.73 -11.76 2.63
C HIS A 193 -6.47 -10.90 2.74
N GLY A 194 -5.28 -11.49 2.66
CA GLY A 194 -3.98 -10.81 2.64
C GLY A 194 -3.06 -11.39 1.55
N SER A 195 -1.97 -10.69 1.21
CA SER A 195 -0.98 -11.17 0.25
C SER A 195 0.42 -11.23 0.87
N LEU A 196 1.48 -11.01 0.09
CA LEU A 196 2.86 -11.29 0.52
C LEU A 196 3.31 -10.44 1.70
N HIS A 197 3.15 -9.12 1.63
CA HIS A 197 3.59 -8.20 2.68
C HIS A 197 2.76 -8.38 3.97
N CYS A 198 1.48 -8.73 3.83
CA CYS A 198 0.58 -8.93 4.96
C CYS A 198 0.99 -10.10 5.90
N VAL A 199 1.85 -11.01 5.44
CA VAL A 199 2.33 -12.17 6.24
C VAL A 199 3.79 -12.04 6.69
N THR A 200 4.40 -10.87 6.56
CA THR A 200 5.81 -10.60 6.89
C THR A 200 6.00 -9.71 8.11
#